data_bfcff322462d54ff9c20da78b051e566
#
_entry.id   bfcff322462d54ff9c20da78b051e566
#
_cell.length_a   1.000
_cell.length_b   1.000
_cell.length_c   1.000
_cell.angle_alpha   90.00
_cell.angle_beta   90.00
_cell.angle_gamma   90.00
#
_symmetry.space_group_name_H-M   'P 1'
#
loop_
_entity.id
_entity.type
_entity.pdbx_description
1 polymer ?
#
loop_
_entity_poly.entity_id
_entity_poly.type
_entity_poly.pdbx_seq_one_letter_code
_entity_poly.pdbx_strand_id
1 'polypeptide(L)'
;PLDLADGSLRLRATAAARGDRPFDLLIRGGVLIDMVTGEHRPADIGIVGPLIASVHAPGTRSDGHEVLDVTGAFLSPGLIDTHMHVESSMVTPATYCDAVLAHGVTTVVWDPHEFANVHGIPGVDYAIRATEDLPLRFVVLAPSCVPSAPGQEHAGADFDAATVSGLLARPEIGGVAEVMNMRDVIAGEPRMSGIVQAGLAAGKPVCGHARGLTGPALQAFMAAGVGSDHELTSGSDLMEKLRAGLFIELRGSHDHLLPEFVAELNRLGHLPQTVSLCTDDVFPDDLLHGGGLTDVVRRLVGYGLPSEWALQAATLNGARKIGRDDLGLIAAGRRADIVILDDLKAFVARHVVANGRVVAHDGEVLRASVEVGAAPFLNSVRLPALTTDAVSYTHLT
;
A
#
# COMPACT_ATOMS: atom_id res chain seq x y z
N PRO A 1 -2.61 -5.55 -13.85
CA PRO A 1 -3.97 -5.94 -14.29
C PRO A 1 -4.03 -6.62 -15.64
N LEU A 2 -2.94 -6.65 -16.42
CA LEU A 2 -2.93 -7.29 -17.75
C LEU A 2 -3.23 -8.79 -17.70
N ASP A 3 -2.83 -9.47 -16.64
CA ASP A 3 -3.14 -10.88 -16.37
C ASP A 3 -4.66 -11.14 -16.25
N LEU A 4 -5.43 -10.21 -15.67
CA LEU A 4 -6.90 -10.31 -15.61
C LEU A 4 -7.59 -9.97 -16.94
N ALA A 5 -6.88 -9.42 -17.92
CA ALA A 5 -7.39 -9.16 -19.26
C ALA A 5 -7.32 -10.39 -20.18
N ASP A 6 -6.70 -11.49 -19.72
CA ASP A 6 -6.62 -12.73 -20.49
C ASP A 6 -8.01 -13.25 -20.85
N GLY A 7 -8.23 -13.40 -22.16
CA GLY A 7 -9.54 -13.81 -22.70
C GLY A 7 -9.91 -15.24 -22.29
N SER A 8 -8.95 -16.14 -22.15
CA SER A 8 -9.19 -17.54 -21.76
C SER A 8 -9.59 -17.63 -20.30
N LEU A 9 -8.95 -16.85 -19.42
CA LEU A 9 -9.32 -16.71 -18.03
C LEU A 9 -10.73 -16.17 -17.88
N ARG A 10 -11.07 -15.09 -18.62
CA ARG A 10 -12.42 -14.47 -18.59
C ARG A 10 -13.50 -15.44 -19.06
N LEU A 11 -13.25 -16.22 -20.12
CA LEU A 11 -14.19 -17.24 -20.58
C LEU A 11 -14.38 -18.36 -19.55
N ARG A 12 -13.30 -18.84 -18.92
CA ARG A 12 -13.39 -19.84 -17.84
C ARG A 12 -14.21 -19.31 -16.66
N ALA A 13 -13.93 -18.08 -16.19
CA ALA A 13 -14.65 -17.47 -15.09
C ALA A 13 -16.14 -17.26 -15.41
N THR A 14 -16.48 -16.83 -16.64
CA THR A 14 -17.85 -16.69 -17.10
C THR A 14 -18.57 -18.02 -17.12
N ALA A 15 -17.94 -19.09 -17.61
CA ALA A 15 -18.53 -20.43 -17.64
C ALA A 15 -18.76 -20.97 -16.21
N ALA A 16 -17.81 -20.74 -15.30
CA ALA A 16 -17.95 -21.12 -13.90
C ALA A 16 -19.09 -20.32 -13.21
N ALA A 17 -19.16 -19.01 -13.45
CA ALA A 17 -20.24 -18.17 -12.91
C ALA A 17 -21.64 -18.62 -13.33
N ARG A 18 -21.81 -19.10 -14.58
CA ARG A 18 -23.09 -19.65 -15.09
C ARG A 18 -23.41 -21.05 -14.57
N GLY A 19 -22.44 -21.76 -13.99
CA GLY A 19 -22.60 -23.14 -13.54
C GLY A 19 -22.23 -24.20 -14.58
N ASP A 20 -21.62 -23.83 -15.69
CA ASP A 20 -21.18 -24.77 -16.74
C ASP A 20 -19.89 -25.52 -16.34
N ARG A 21 -19.16 -24.98 -15.33
CA ARG A 21 -17.91 -25.53 -14.81
C ARG A 21 -17.78 -25.28 -13.31
N PRO A 22 -17.04 -26.11 -12.57
CA PRO A 22 -16.72 -25.85 -11.17
C PRO A 22 -15.80 -24.64 -11.05
N PHE A 23 -15.78 -24.04 -9.87
CA PHE A 23 -14.76 -23.06 -9.46
C PHE A 23 -13.43 -23.76 -9.17
N ASP A 24 -12.33 -23.06 -9.33
CA ASP A 24 -11.03 -23.56 -8.89
C ASP A 24 -10.99 -23.61 -7.35
N LEU A 25 -11.48 -22.52 -6.69
CA LEU A 25 -11.67 -22.44 -5.24
C LEU A 25 -13.07 -21.88 -4.93
N LEU A 26 -13.79 -22.52 -4.00
CA LEU A 26 -15.05 -22.05 -3.43
C LEU A 26 -14.84 -21.71 -1.95
N ILE A 27 -14.93 -20.43 -1.58
CA ILE A 27 -14.98 -19.97 -0.19
C ILE A 27 -16.44 -19.98 0.24
N ARG A 28 -16.77 -20.73 1.30
CA ARG A 28 -18.15 -21.01 1.69
C ARG A 28 -18.47 -20.57 3.11
N GLY A 29 -19.67 -20.01 3.29
CA GLY A 29 -20.28 -19.79 4.61
C GLY A 29 -19.78 -18.54 5.34
N GLY A 30 -19.09 -17.64 4.64
CA GLY A 30 -18.60 -16.40 5.25
C GLY A 30 -19.62 -15.28 5.28
N VAL A 31 -19.36 -14.25 6.06
CA VAL A 31 -20.09 -12.98 6.10
C VAL A 31 -19.29 -11.92 5.35
N LEU A 32 -19.72 -11.58 4.15
CA LEU A 32 -19.08 -10.54 3.35
C LEU A 32 -19.33 -9.15 3.95
N ILE A 33 -18.26 -8.40 4.19
CA ILE A 33 -18.32 -6.96 4.47
C ILE A 33 -18.29 -6.24 3.14
N ASP A 34 -19.41 -5.67 2.74
CA ASP A 34 -19.55 -4.99 1.46
C ASP A 34 -19.00 -3.56 1.56
N MET A 35 -17.89 -3.28 0.88
CA MET A 35 -17.21 -1.98 0.94
C MET A 35 -17.96 -0.87 0.19
N VAL A 36 -19.01 -1.20 -0.57
CA VAL A 36 -19.81 -0.22 -1.30
C VAL A 36 -21.05 0.19 -0.53
N THR A 37 -21.75 -0.80 0.04
CA THR A 37 -23.03 -0.58 0.75
C THR A 37 -22.87 -0.50 2.25
N GLY A 38 -21.73 -0.98 2.82
CA GLY A 38 -21.50 -1.09 4.25
C GLY A 38 -22.26 -2.24 4.90
N GLU A 39 -22.92 -3.11 4.13
CA GLU A 39 -23.69 -4.24 4.63
C GLU A 39 -22.80 -5.40 5.03
N HIS A 40 -23.22 -6.13 6.07
CA HIS A 40 -22.70 -7.45 6.40
C HIS A 40 -23.70 -8.49 5.90
N ARG A 41 -23.33 -9.25 4.88
CA ARG A 41 -24.24 -10.24 4.28
C ARG A 41 -23.58 -11.61 4.11
N PRO A 42 -24.30 -12.70 4.41
CA PRO A 42 -23.81 -14.05 4.12
C PRO A 42 -23.56 -14.22 2.61
N ALA A 43 -22.39 -14.76 2.24
CA ALA A 43 -22.05 -15.00 0.85
C ALA A 43 -21.07 -16.17 0.70
N ASP A 44 -21.17 -16.86 -0.43
CA ASP A 44 -20.17 -17.79 -0.95
C ASP A 44 -19.43 -17.11 -2.12
N ILE A 45 -18.12 -17.36 -2.26
CA ILE A 45 -17.28 -16.73 -3.28
C ILE A 45 -16.66 -17.82 -4.17
N GLY A 46 -16.99 -17.80 -5.45
CA GLY A 46 -16.40 -18.69 -6.44
C GLY A 46 -15.23 -18.01 -7.18
N ILE A 47 -14.08 -18.65 -7.21
CA ILE A 47 -12.81 -18.13 -7.74
C ILE A 47 -12.33 -19.01 -8.89
N VAL A 48 -11.81 -18.38 -9.96
CA VAL A 48 -11.17 -19.03 -11.10
C VAL A 48 -9.82 -18.36 -11.37
N GLY A 49 -8.71 -19.09 -11.13
CA GLY A 49 -7.38 -18.50 -11.14
C GLY A 49 -7.31 -17.29 -10.22
N PRO A 50 -6.77 -16.15 -10.66
CA PRO A 50 -6.71 -14.93 -9.85
C PRO A 50 -8.00 -14.12 -9.83
N LEU A 51 -9.12 -14.60 -10.42
CA LEU A 51 -10.33 -13.83 -10.65
C LEU A 51 -11.48 -14.32 -9.77
N ILE A 52 -12.19 -13.40 -9.13
CA ILE A 52 -13.50 -13.68 -8.54
C ILE A 52 -14.48 -13.88 -9.69
N ALA A 53 -15.00 -15.09 -9.82
CA ALA A 53 -15.98 -15.43 -10.86
C ALA A 53 -17.41 -15.16 -10.39
N SER A 54 -17.72 -15.38 -9.10
CA SER A 54 -19.06 -15.24 -8.56
C SER A 54 -19.05 -14.87 -7.08
N VAL A 55 -20.02 -14.04 -6.69
CA VAL A 55 -20.40 -13.79 -5.29
C VAL A 55 -21.89 -14.10 -5.21
N HIS A 56 -22.29 -15.08 -4.44
CA HIS A 56 -23.66 -15.58 -4.43
C HIS A 56 -24.15 -15.98 -3.03
N ALA A 57 -25.45 -16.22 -2.88
CA ALA A 57 -26.04 -16.62 -1.62
C ALA A 57 -25.48 -17.99 -1.17
N PRO A 58 -25.28 -18.21 0.14
CA PRO A 58 -24.75 -19.46 0.66
C PRO A 58 -25.55 -20.68 0.19
N GLY A 59 -24.82 -21.73 -0.16
CA GLY A 59 -25.40 -22.99 -0.59
C GLY A 59 -26.03 -23.01 -2.00
N THR A 60 -25.98 -21.89 -2.74
CA THR A 60 -26.46 -21.84 -4.15
C THR A 60 -25.60 -22.74 -5.05
N ARG A 61 -24.30 -22.83 -4.76
CA ARG A 61 -23.33 -23.64 -5.48
C ARG A 61 -22.43 -24.41 -4.50
N SER A 62 -22.04 -25.62 -4.89
CA SER A 62 -21.16 -26.48 -4.08
C SER A 62 -20.00 -27.07 -4.89
N ASP A 63 -19.91 -26.72 -6.17
CA ASP A 63 -18.99 -27.29 -7.14
C ASP A 63 -17.69 -26.45 -7.23
N GLY A 64 -16.80 -26.66 -6.28
CA GLY A 64 -15.41 -26.19 -6.29
C GLY A 64 -14.45 -27.36 -6.36
N HIS A 65 -13.32 -27.21 -7.08
CA HIS A 65 -12.22 -28.19 -7.02
C HIS A 65 -11.63 -28.23 -5.62
N GLU A 66 -11.46 -27.04 -5.02
CA GLU A 66 -11.13 -26.84 -3.62
C GLU A 66 -12.27 -26.10 -2.93
N VAL A 67 -12.55 -26.47 -1.67
CA VAL A 67 -13.58 -25.80 -0.85
C VAL A 67 -12.95 -25.37 0.45
N LEU A 68 -13.00 -24.07 0.73
CA LEU A 68 -12.58 -23.47 1.99
C LEU A 68 -13.84 -23.10 2.79
N ASP A 69 -14.14 -23.87 3.84
CA ASP A 69 -15.24 -23.57 4.75
C ASP A 69 -14.81 -22.53 5.79
N VAL A 70 -15.45 -21.39 5.75
CA VAL A 70 -15.16 -20.23 6.62
C VAL A 70 -16.41 -19.79 7.39
N THR A 71 -17.30 -20.76 7.68
CA THR A 71 -18.55 -20.48 8.38
C THR A 71 -18.31 -19.66 9.64
N GLY A 72 -19.03 -18.54 9.74
CA GLY A 72 -18.98 -17.62 10.87
C GLY A 72 -17.84 -16.60 10.82
N ALA A 73 -16.93 -16.68 9.84
CA ALA A 73 -15.88 -15.67 9.66
C ALA A 73 -16.35 -14.52 8.75
N PHE A 74 -15.68 -13.39 8.86
CA PHE A 74 -15.90 -12.23 8.01
C PHE A 74 -14.98 -12.26 6.78
N LEU A 75 -15.49 -11.82 5.64
CA LEU A 75 -14.76 -11.72 4.39
C LEU A 75 -14.53 -10.25 4.05
N SER A 76 -13.27 -9.82 4.00
CA SER A 76 -12.83 -8.51 3.56
C SER A 76 -11.97 -8.63 2.31
N PRO A 77 -11.93 -7.64 1.42
CA PRO A 77 -10.87 -7.56 0.42
C PRO A 77 -9.49 -7.53 1.09
N GLY A 78 -8.46 -7.96 0.37
CA GLY A 78 -7.08 -7.83 0.84
C GLY A 78 -6.70 -6.37 1.11
N LEU A 79 -5.96 -6.14 2.19
CA LEU A 79 -5.57 -4.81 2.61
C LEU A 79 -4.51 -4.22 1.66
N ILE A 80 -4.56 -2.91 1.47
CA ILE A 80 -3.70 -2.12 0.59
C ILE A 80 -3.01 -1.03 1.41
N ASP A 81 -1.72 -1.18 1.62
CA ASP A 81 -0.86 -0.17 2.22
C ASP A 81 -0.46 0.85 1.14
N THR A 82 -0.91 2.08 1.28
CA THR A 82 -0.82 3.06 0.19
C THR A 82 0.47 3.88 0.18
N HIS A 83 1.32 3.71 1.18
CA HIS A 83 2.66 4.32 1.24
C HIS A 83 3.51 3.63 2.31
N MET A 84 4.67 3.11 1.92
CA MET A 84 5.60 2.46 2.85
C MET A 84 7.03 2.39 2.28
N HIS A 85 7.97 2.07 3.16
CA HIS A 85 9.39 1.87 2.87
C HIS A 85 9.83 0.51 3.41
N VAL A 86 10.25 -0.40 2.52
CA VAL A 86 10.83 -1.69 2.96
C VAL A 86 12.09 -1.46 3.76
N GLU A 87 12.87 -0.47 3.37
CA GLU A 87 14.17 -0.13 3.96
C GLU A 87 14.07 0.18 5.45
N SER A 88 13.06 0.94 5.86
CA SER A 88 12.81 1.30 7.26
C SER A 88 12.58 0.09 8.14
N SER A 89 12.02 -0.98 7.59
CA SER A 89 11.79 -2.23 8.32
C SER A 89 13.06 -3.07 8.53
N MET A 90 14.20 -2.68 7.93
CA MET A 90 15.49 -3.35 8.02
C MET A 90 15.47 -4.83 7.62
N VAL A 91 14.47 -5.25 6.85
CA VAL A 91 14.34 -6.60 6.29
C VAL A 91 14.35 -6.54 4.76
N THR A 92 14.46 -7.69 4.13
CA THR A 92 14.37 -7.79 2.67
C THR A 92 12.91 -7.76 2.19
N PRO A 93 12.65 -7.47 0.90
CA PRO A 93 11.29 -7.53 0.35
C PRO A 93 10.60 -8.88 0.54
N ALA A 94 11.34 -10.01 0.48
CA ALA A 94 10.77 -11.33 0.72
C ALA A 94 10.35 -11.52 2.19
N THR A 95 11.20 -11.14 3.13
CA THR A 95 10.87 -11.19 4.57
C THR A 95 9.72 -10.24 4.91
N TYR A 96 9.72 -9.02 4.34
CA TYR A 96 8.62 -8.07 4.49
C TYR A 96 7.30 -8.66 3.96
N CYS A 97 7.35 -9.27 2.77
CA CYS A 97 6.19 -9.94 2.18
C CYS A 97 5.59 -10.96 3.14
N ASP A 98 6.39 -11.87 3.67
CA ASP A 98 5.90 -12.91 4.57
C ASP A 98 5.28 -12.32 5.85
N ALA A 99 5.92 -11.30 6.42
CA ALA A 99 5.45 -10.66 7.65
C ALA A 99 4.08 -10.01 7.50
N VAL A 100 3.82 -9.27 6.41
CA VAL A 100 2.55 -8.54 6.25
C VAL A 100 1.46 -9.37 5.57
N LEU A 101 1.84 -10.28 4.67
CA LEU A 101 0.91 -11.14 3.95
C LEU A 101 0.16 -12.07 4.91
N ALA A 102 0.87 -12.62 5.92
CA ALA A 102 0.29 -13.45 6.96
C ALA A 102 -0.85 -12.77 7.71
N HIS A 103 -0.86 -11.45 7.74
CA HIS A 103 -1.86 -10.62 8.44
C HIS A 103 -2.91 -9.98 7.50
N GLY A 104 -2.88 -10.29 6.20
CA GLY A 104 -3.94 -9.86 5.27
C GLY A 104 -3.61 -8.67 4.39
N VAL A 105 -2.39 -8.13 4.46
CA VAL A 105 -1.93 -7.13 3.49
C VAL A 105 -1.56 -7.84 2.19
N THR A 106 -2.24 -7.53 1.10
CA THR A 106 -2.03 -8.18 -0.21
C THR A 106 -1.45 -7.25 -1.26
N THR A 107 -1.40 -5.96 -0.96
CA THR A 107 -0.80 -4.94 -1.84
C THR A 107 -0.13 -3.87 -1.01
N VAL A 108 1.06 -3.44 -1.42
CA VAL A 108 1.79 -2.31 -0.84
C VAL A 108 2.26 -1.35 -1.92
N VAL A 109 2.30 -0.07 -1.60
CA VAL A 109 2.86 0.98 -2.47
C VAL A 109 4.20 1.39 -1.88
N TRP A 110 5.25 0.99 -2.55
CA TRP A 110 6.61 1.15 -2.07
C TRP A 110 7.33 2.31 -2.75
N ASP A 111 7.77 3.28 -1.93
CA ASP A 111 8.74 4.30 -2.32
C ASP A 111 10.15 3.84 -1.91
N PRO A 112 10.98 3.34 -2.86
CA PRO A 112 12.33 2.87 -2.56
C PRO A 112 13.36 4.01 -2.57
N HIS A 113 13.04 5.17 -1.98
CA HIS A 113 13.90 6.35 -2.12
C HIS A 113 15.22 6.23 -1.34
N GLU A 114 15.29 5.45 -0.25
CA GLU A 114 16.54 5.20 0.46
C GLU A 114 17.48 4.35 -0.40
N PHE A 115 16.99 3.28 -1.04
CA PHE A 115 17.81 2.52 -2.00
C PHE A 115 18.25 3.40 -3.16
N ALA A 116 17.36 4.22 -3.69
CA ALA A 116 17.68 5.13 -4.78
C ALA A 116 18.66 6.24 -4.35
N ASN A 117 18.52 6.76 -3.13
CA ASN A 117 19.43 7.77 -2.57
C ASN A 117 20.87 7.25 -2.50
N VAL A 118 21.05 5.99 -2.14
CA VAL A 118 22.38 5.35 -2.02
C VAL A 118 22.90 4.87 -3.36
N HIS A 119 22.05 4.27 -4.21
CA HIS A 119 22.47 3.52 -5.40
C HIS A 119 21.93 4.06 -6.73
N GLY A 120 21.06 5.05 -6.71
CA GLY A 120 20.44 5.58 -7.93
C GLY A 120 19.47 4.59 -8.57
N ILE A 121 19.45 4.58 -9.91
CA ILE A 121 18.59 3.67 -10.71
C ILE A 121 18.81 2.20 -10.35
N PRO A 122 20.02 1.66 -10.14
CA PRO A 122 20.21 0.29 -9.66
C PRO A 122 19.47 -0.05 -8.37
N GLY A 123 19.24 0.92 -7.47
CA GLY A 123 18.42 0.73 -6.28
C GLY A 123 16.94 0.50 -6.61
N VAL A 124 16.40 1.28 -7.54
CA VAL A 124 15.03 1.09 -8.05
C VAL A 124 14.91 -0.23 -8.83
N ASP A 125 15.92 -0.59 -9.63
CA ASP A 125 15.97 -1.86 -10.35
C ASP A 125 15.96 -3.07 -9.39
N TYR A 126 16.63 -2.95 -8.25
CA TYR A 126 16.56 -3.95 -7.20
C TYR A 126 15.15 -4.06 -6.64
N ALA A 127 14.52 -2.95 -6.28
CA ALA A 127 13.17 -2.94 -5.74
C ALA A 127 12.18 -3.67 -6.66
N ILE A 128 12.26 -3.42 -7.97
CA ILE A 128 11.42 -4.10 -8.95
C ILE A 128 11.70 -5.60 -8.99
N ARG A 129 12.97 -5.99 -9.19
CA ARG A 129 13.32 -7.41 -9.32
C ARG A 129 13.10 -8.24 -8.08
N ALA A 130 13.35 -7.66 -6.89
CA ALA A 130 13.18 -8.36 -5.63
C ALA A 130 11.73 -8.64 -5.26
N THR A 131 10.79 -8.03 -5.99
CA THR A 131 9.34 -8.15 -5.72
C THR A 131 8.55 -8.84 -6.83
N GLU A 132 9.17 -9.17 -7.95
CA GLU A 132 8.50 -9.66 -9.17
C GLU A 132 7.69 -10.94 -8.95
N ASP A 133 8.25 -11.91 -8.23
CA ASP A 133 7.65 -13.24 -8.03
C ASP A 133 7.02 -13.42 -6.62
N LEU A 134 6.92 -12.36 -5.84
CA LEU A 134 6.34 -12.42 -4.50
C LEU A 134 4.80 -12.52 -4.55
N PRO A 135 4.18 -13.24 -3.62
CA PRO A 135 2.71 -13.31 -3.53
C PRO A 135 2.07 -11.98 -3.07
N LEU A 136 2.80 -11.14 -2.34
CA LEU A 136 2.44 -9.75 -2.05
C LEU A 136 2.66 -8.90 -3.30
N ARG A 137 1.68 -8.07 -3.64
CA ARG A 137 1.81 -7.14 -4.78
C ARG A 137 2.51 -5.88 -4.34
N PHE A 138 3.61 -5.56 -4.98
CA PHE A 138 4.31 -4.28 -4.83
C PHE A 138 3.98 -3.35 -5.99
N VAL A 139 3.58 -2.13 -5.67
CA VAL A 139 3.48 -1.01 -6.60
C VAL A 139 4.68 -0.11 -6.33
N VAL A 140 5.76 -0.30 -7.08
CA VAL A 140 6.99 0.48 -6.90
C VAL A 140 6.80 1.86 -7.51
N LEU A 141 7.22 2.90 -6.80
CA LEU A 141 7.15 4.28 -7.25
C LEU A 141 8.52 4.81 -7.72
N ALA A 142 8.52 5.84 -8.55
CA ALA A 142 9.73 6.56 -8.94
C ALA A 142 10.08 7.58 -7.86
N PRO A 143 11.21 7.44 -7.14
CA PRO A 143 11.61 8.37 -6.10
C PRO A 143 11.77 9.79 -6.61
N SER A 144 11.27 10.78 -5.87
CA SER A 144 11.44 12.20 -6.13
C SER A 144 12.51 12.84 -5.22
N CYS A 145 12.83 12.16 -4.11
CA CYS A 145 13.67 12.63 -3.01
C CYS A 145 15.09 12.09 -3.08
N VAL A 146 15.74 12.21 -4.23
CA VAL A 146 17.11 11.73 -4.48
C VAL A 146 17.96 12.88 -5.06
N PRO A 147 18.61 13.70 -4.20
CA PRO A 147 18.40 13.84 -2.76
C PRO A 147 17.13 14.61 -2.39
N SER A 148 16.66 14.48 -1.13
CA SER A 148 15.54 15.28 -0.59
C SER A 148 15.89 16.74 -0.41
N ALA A 149 17.10 17.00 0.08
CA ALA A 149 17.63 18.34 0.38
C ALA A 149 18.95 18.56 -0.36
N PRO A 150 18.92 18.96 -1.64
CA PRO A 150 20.12 19.20 -2.44
C PRO A 150 21.11 20.14 -1.75
N GLY A 151 22.38 19.72 -1.65
CA GLY A 151 23.46 20.48 -1.01
C GLY A 151 23.49 20.41 0.52
N GLN A 152 22.56 19.74 1.17
CA GLN A 152 22.53 19.54 2.62
C GLN A 152 22.75 18.08 3.04
N GLU A 153 22.66 17.17 2.10
CA GLU A 153 22.93 15.73 2.32
C GLU A 153 23.87 15.17 1.25
N HIS A 154 24.54 14.06 1.59
CA HIS A 154 25.37 13.31 0.65
C HIS A 154 24.55 12.13 0.11
N ALA A 155 24.09 12.26 -1.14
CA ALA A 155 23.43 11.20 -1.86
C ALA A 155 24.38 10.48 -2.83
N GLY A 156 24.12 9.22 -3.11
CA GLY A 156 24.83 8.44 -4.13
C GLY A 156 24.33 8.71 -5.54
N ALA A 157 23.23 9.46 -5.69
CA ALA A 157 22.62 9.82 -6.98
C ALA A 157 21.91 11.17 -6.89
N ASP A 158 21.57 11.72 -8.08
CA ASP A 158 20.73 12.92 -8.20
C ASP A 158 19.69 12.65 -9.30
N PHE A 159 18.42 12.64 -8.91
CA PHE A 159 17.30 12.42 -9.83
C PHE A 159 16.72 13.75 -10.27
N ASP A 160 16.76 13.97 -11.57
CA ASP A 160 16.11 15.08 -12.26
C ASP A 160 14.82 14.64 -12.97
N ALA A 161 14.16 15.56 -13.64
CA ALA A 161 12.96 15.31 -14.41
C ALA A 161 13.15 14.25 -15.52
N ALA A 162 14.32 14.18 -16.14
CA ALA A 162 14.62 13.22 -17.19
C ALA A 162 14.75 11.80 -16.62
N THR A 163 15.43 11.66 -15.51
CA THR A 163 15.59 10.39 -14.77
C THR A 163 14.23 9.87 -14.32
N VAL A 164 13.41 10.71 -13.67
CA VAL A 164 12.07 10.32 -13.21
C VAL A 164 11.16 9.99 -14.39
N SER A 165 11.20 10.75 -15.48
CA SER A 165 10.44 10.45 -16.71
C SER A 165 10.85 9.08 -17.30
N GLY A 166 12.13 8.76 -17.29
CA GLY A 166 12.63 7.44 -17.73
C GLY A 166 12.13 6.29 -16.88
N LEU A 167 12.06 6.47 -15.55
CA LEU A 167 11.47 5.51 -14.64
C LEU A 167 9.96 5.37 -14.87
N LEU A 168 9.23 6.47 -15.01
CA LEU A 168 7.79 6.47 -15.23
C LEU A 168 7.36 5.83 -16.56
N ALA A 169 8.24 5.75 -17.55
CA ALA A 169 7.99 5.02 -18.81
C ALA A 169 7.93 3.50 -18.60
N ARG A 170 8.42 2.99 -17.48
CA ARG A 170 8.42 1.55 -17.15
C ARG A 170 7.04 1.11 -16.66
N PRO A 171 6.53 -0.05 -17.10
CA PRO A 171 5.20 -0.54 -16.70
C PRO A 171 5.11 -0.91 -15.21
N GLU A 172 6.25 -1.26 -14.56
CA GLU A 172 6.35 -1.62 -13.16
C GLU A 172 6.22 -0.43 -12.22
N ILE A 173 6.52 0.79 -12.71
CA ILE A 173 6.46 2.01 -11.90
C ILE A 173 5.03 2.56 -11.87
N GLY A 174 4.47 2.64 -10.66
CA GLY A 174 3.08 3.06 -10.43
C GLY A 174 2.83 4.57 -10.40
N GLY A 175 3.85 5.38 -10.12
CA GLY A 175 3.71 6.84 -9.97
C GLY A 175 5.00 7.50 -9.53
N VAL A 176 4.92 8.79 -9.22
CA VAL A 176 5.98 9.53 -8.53
C VAL A 176 5.80 9.34 -7.03
N ALA A 177 6.86 8.95 -6.36
CA ALA A 177 6.90 8.78 -4.92
C ALA A 177 6.78 10.13 -4.19
N GLU A 178 6.78 10.10 -2.86
CA GLU A 178 6.51 11.29 -2.06
C GLU A 178 7.40 12.50 -2.43
N VAL A 179 6.76 13.65 -2.54
CA VAL A 179 7.42 14.93 -2.85
C VAL A 179 7.68 15.67 -1.54
N MET A 180 8.84 15.42 -0.92
CA MET A 180 9.26 16.05 0.35
C MET A 180 9.74 17.49 0.19
N ASN A 181 10.32 17.86 -0.95
CA ASN A 181 10.81 19.21 -1.18
C ASN A 181 9.66 20.16 -1.57
N MET A 182 8.77 20.38 -0.62
CA MET A 182 7.59 21.23 -0.76
C MET A 182 7.95 22.66 -1.16
N ARG A 183 9.04 23.18 -0.57
CA ARG A 183 9.47 24.57 -0.79
C ARG A 183 9.78 24.85 -2.26
N ASP A 184 10.54 23.97 -2.88
CA ASP A 184 10.97 24.16 -4.26
C ASP A 184 9.81 23.92 -5.25
N VAL A 185 8.84 23.03 -4.90
CA VAL A 185 7.59 22.90 -5.66
C VAL A 185 6.79 24.20 -5.61
N ILE A 186 6.57 24.76 -4.42
CA ILE A 186 5.79 25.99 -4.23
C ILE A 186 6.48 27.20 -4.90
N ALA A 187 7.82 27.24 -4.87
CA ALA A 187 8.62 28.28 -5.52
C ALA A 187 8.69 28.12 -7.05
N GLY A 188 8.26 26.99 -7.60
CA GLY A 188 8.36 26.72 -9.03
C GLY A 188 9.78 26.43 -9.51
N GLU A 189 10.66 25.91 -8.63
CA GLU A 189 12.04 25.60 -8.99
C GLU A 189 12.09 24.52 -10.09
N PRO A 190 12.97 24.67 -11.09
CA PRO A 190 12.92 23.87 -12.31
C PRO A 190 13.02 22.34 -12.06
N ARG A 191 13.87 21.90 -11.11
CA ARG A 191 14.07 20.49 -10.81
C ARG A 191 12.77 19.85 -10.30
N MET A 192 12.17 20.39 -9.25
CA MET A 192 10.97 19.83 -8.64
C MET A 192 9.74 19.99 -9.52
N SER A 193 9.59 21.15 -10.16
CA SER A 193 8.51 21.37 -11.14
C SER A 193 8.58 20.38 -12.31
N GLY A 194 9.80 20.08 -12.80
CA GLY A 194 10.01 19.09 -13.86
C GLY A 194 9.68 17.66 -13.41
N ILE A 195 9.99 17.26 -12.17
CA ILE A 195 9.66 15.95 -11.62
C ILE A 195 8.14 15.78 -11.50
N VAL A 196 7.44 16.76 -10.92
CA VAL A 196 5.99 16.75 -10.82
C VAL A 196 5.35 16.68 -12.21
N GLN A 197 5.82 17.51 -13.14
CA GLN A 197 5.33 17.52 -14.52
C GLN A 197 5.56 16.19 -15.24
N ALA A 198 6.65 15.47 -14.96
CA ALA A 198 6.89 14.14 -15.52
C ALA A 198 5.81 13.14 -15.08
N GLY A 199 5.40 13.18 -13.79
CA GLY A 199 4.29 12.37 -13.27
C GLY A 199 2.97 12.67 -13.98
N LEU A 200 2.61 13.95 -14.06
CA LEU A 200 1.39 14.40 -14.73
C LEU A 200 1.38 14.03 -16.21
N ALA A 201 2.49 14.21 -16.93
CA ALA A 201 2.62 13.85 -18.34
C ALA A 201 2.51 12.34 -18.59
N ALA A 202 2.97 11.53 -17.63
CA ALA A 202 2.83 10.07 -17.67
C ALA A 202 1.40 9.60 -17.33
N GLY A 203 0.49 10.48 -16.89
CA GLY A 203 -0.84 10.14 -16.40
C GLY A 203 -0.82 9.29 -15.13
N LYS A 204 0.25 9.41 -14.34
CA LYS A 204 0.47 8.64 -13.11
C LYS A 204 0.36 9.55 -11.89
N PRO A 205 -0.06 9.01 -10.70
CA PRO A 205 -0.18 9.80 -9.49
C PRO A 205 1.18 10.40 -9.08
N VAL A 206 1.11 11.59 -8.48
CA VAL A 206 2.24 12.26 -7.81
C VAL A 206 1.90 12.30 -6.32
N CYS A 207 2.59 11.48 -5.53
CA CYS A 207 2.37 11.40 -4.10
C CYS A 207 3.03 12.59 -3.38
N GLY A 208 2.44 13.01 -2.28
CA GLY A 208 2.89 14.19 -1.56
C GLY A 208 3.33 13.90 -0.14
N HIS A 209 3.95 14.94 0.42
CA HIS A 209 4.42 15.05 1.79
C HIS A 209 4.19 16.50 2.23
N ALA A 210 2.93 16.84 2.57
CA ALA A 210 2.51 18.22 2.78
C ALA A 210 2.57 18.65 4.25
N ARG A 211 3.61 18.20 5.00
CA ARG A 211 3.76 18.47 6.42
C ARG A 211 3.76 19.96 6.72
N GLY A 212 2.79 20.38 7.54
CA GLY A 212 2.65 21.77 7.97
C GLY A 212 2.23 22.77 6.90
N LEU A 213 1.90 22.34 5.68
CA LEU A 213 1.36 23.20 4.65
C LEU A 213 -0.11 23.53 4.94
N THR A 214 -0.43 24.83 4.95
CA THR A 214 -1.78 25.37 5.15
C THR A 214 -2.03 26.54 4.20
N GLY A 215 -3.29 26.96 4.05
CA GLY A 215 -3.69 28.13 3.29
C GLY A 215 -3.10 28.22 1.89
N PRO A 216 -2.54 29.37 1.50
CA PRO A 216 -2.00 29.56 0.15
C PRO A 216 -0.85 28.63 -0.20
N ALA A 217 -0.01 28.21 0.76
CA ALA A 217 1.09 27.29 0.53
C ALA A 217 0.58 25.88 0.16
N LEU A 218 -0.43 25.38 0.87
CA LEU A 218 -1.10 24.13 0.55
C LEU A 218 -1.72 24.20 -0.85
N GLN A 219 -2.43 25.28 -1.17
CA GLN A 219 -3.07 25.47 -2.47
C GLN A 219 -2.03 25.52 -3.61
N ALA A 220 -0.88 26.18 -3.41
CA ALA A 220 0.19 26.23 -4.40
C ALA A 220 0.81 24.86 -4.65
N PHE A 221 1.05 24.08 -3.58
CA PHE A 221 1.57 22.72 -3.67
C PHE A 221 0.63 21.79 -4.46
N MET A 222 -0.66 21.85 -4.17
CA MET A 222 -1.68 21.10 -4.89
C MET A 222 -1.83 21.57 -6.35
N ALA A 223 -1.81 22.89 -6.58
CA ALA A 223 -1.92 23.46 -7.94
C ALA A 223 -0.74 23.06 -8.83
N ALA A 224 0.42 22.77 -8.24
CA ALA A 224 1.56 22.21 -8.97
C ALA A 224 1.31 20.78 -9.47
N GLY A 225 0.34 20.04 -8.87
CA GLY A 225 -0.06 18.71 -9.30
C GLY A 225 0.20 17.60 -8.29
N VAL A 226 0.58 17.93 -7.05
CA VAL A 226 0.75 16.94 -5.98
C VAL A 226 -0.62 16.57 -5.43
N GLY A 227 -0.92 15.26 -5.34
CA GLY A 227 -2.28 14.77 -5.14
C GLY A 227 -2.58 14.14 -3.79
N SER A 228 -1.59 13.90 -2.92
CA SER A 228 -1.82 13.24 -1.62
C SER A 228 -0.96 13.78 -0.49
N ASP A 229 -1.26 13.36 0.75
CA ASP A 229 -0.45 13.63 1.94
C ASP A 229 -0.66 12.56 3.02
N HIS A 230 0.42 12.18 3.69
CA HIS A 230 0.44 11.28 4.85
C HIS A 230 1.04 11.94 6.11
N GLU A 231 1.51 13.18 6.02
CA GLU A 231 2.23 13.92 7.06
C GLU A 231 1.34 14.92 7.79
N LEU A 232 0.24 14.41 8.35
CA LEU A 232 -0.69 15.22 9.11
C LEU A 232 -0.12 15.62 10.48
N THR A 233 -0.48 16.81 10.96
CA THR A 233 0.01 17.37 12.23
C THR A 233 -1.09 17.53 13.29
N SER A 234 -2.36 17.48 12.90
CA SER A 234 -3.53 17.63 13.80
C SER A 234 -4.83 17.27 13.08
N GLY A 235 -5.93 17.14 13.82
CA GLY A 235 -7.26 16.99 13.23
C GLY A 235 -7.71 18.21 12.42
N SER A 236 -7.31 19.42 12.80
CA SER A 236 -7.58 20.62 12.01
C SER A 236 -6.83 20.60 10.67
N ASP A 237 -5.60 20.12 10.66
CA ASP A 237 -4.81 19.93 9.44
C ASP A 237 -5.44 18.87 8.52
N LEU A 238 -5.86 17.73 9.09
CA LEU A 238 -6.66 16.73 8.37
C LEU A 238 -7.87 17.35 7.67
N MET A 239 -8.65 18.14 8.41
CA MET A 239 -9.89 18.72 7.88
C MET A 239 -9.64 19.81 6.83
N GLU A 240 -8.57 20.60 6.95
CA GLU A 240 -8.18 21.58 5.94
C GLU A 240 -7.80 20.90 4.62
N LYS A 241 -6.94 19.87 4.68
CA LYS A 241 -6.46 19.12 3.53
C LYS A 241 -7.59 18.32 2.85
N LEU A 242 -8.50 17.71 3.62
CA LEU A 242 -9.69 17.07 3.07
C LEU A 242 -10.60 18.06 2.33
N ARG A 243 -10.86 19.25 2.89
CA ARG A 243 -11.65 20.30 2.24
C ARG A 243 -10.99 20.86 1.00
N ALA A 244 -9.66 20.88 0.96
CA ALA A 244 -8.89 21.25 -0.22
C ALA A 244 -8.99 20.19 -1.34
N GLY A 245 -9.42 18.96 -1.04
CA GLY A 245 -9.55 17.86 -1.99
C GLY A 245 -8.31 16.98 -2.11
N LEU A 246 -7.36 17.12 -1.17
CA LEU A 246 -6.17 16.27 -1.14
C LEU A 246 -6.54 14.84 -0.71
N PHE A 247 -5.90 13.85 -1.31
CA PHE A 247 -6.02 12.46 -0.86
C PHE A 247 -5.19 12.28 0.41
N ILE A 248 -5.79 11.75 1.45
CA ILE A 248 -5.15 11.59 2.77
C ILE A 248 -4.85 10.12 3.03
N GLU A 249 -3.64 9.85 3.48
CA GLU A 249 -3.17 8.55 3.90
C GLU A 249 -2.90 8.62 5.40
N LEU A 250 -3.79 8.06 6.22
CA LEU A 250 -3.61 8.06 7.68
C LEU A 250 -2.43 7.15 8.03
N ARG A 251 -1.39 7.76 8.55
CA ARG A 251 -0.10 7.14 8.82
C ARG A 251 -0.08 6.43 10.18
N GLY A 252 0.23 5.13 10.18
CA GLY A 252 0.26 4.31 11.40
C GLY A 252 1.31 4.73 12.42
N SER A 253 2.48 5.20 11.98
CA SER A 253 3.57 5.65 12.86
C SER A 253 3.26 6.94 13.64
N HIS A 254 2.23 7.69 13.28
CA HIS A 254 1.73 8.84 14.03
C HIS A 254 0.60 8.48 15.02
N ASP A 255 0.76 7.41 15.79
CA ASP A 255 -0.27 6.87 16.69
C ASP A 255 -0.90 7.91 17.62
N HIS A 256 -0.12 8.85 18.13
CA HIS A 256 -0.59 9.91 19.03
C HIS A 256 -1.63 10.85 18.38
N LEU A 257 -1.72 10.90 17.05
CA LEU A 257 -2.69 11.71 16.30
C LEU A 257 -3.95 10.92 15.89
N LEU A 258 -3.89 9.59 15.85
CA LEU A 258 -4.99 8.76 15.39
C LEU A 258 -6.31 8.99 16.16
N PRO A 259 -6.31 9.16 17.50
CA PRO A 259 -7.55 9.46 18.23
C PRO A 259 -8.24 10.76 17.78
N GLU A 260 -7.46 11.79 17.47
CA GLU A 260 -7.97 13.07 16.97
C GLU A 260 -8.55 12.91 15.56
N PHE A 261 -7.87 12.18 14.68
CA PHE A 261 -8.35 11.90 13.34
C PHE A 261 -9.65 11.09 13.35
N VAL A 262 -9.75 10.09 14.20
CA VAL A 262 -10.97 9.29 14.39
C VAL A 262 -12.13 10.17 14.87
N ALA A 263 -11.88 11.09 15.80
CA ALA A 263 -12.91 12.02 16.28
C ALA A 263 -13.42 12.93 15.15
N GLU A 264 -12.53 13.45 14.30
CA GLU A 264 -12.92 14.29 13.16
C GLU A 264 -13.71 13.50 12.10
N LEU A 265 -13.28 12.29 11.75
CA LEU A 265 -13.99 11.43 10.80
C LEU A 265 -15.37 11.02 11.33
N ASN A 266 -15.48 10.66 12.62
CA ASN A 266 -16.77 10.35 13.24
C ASN A 266 -17.71 11.56 13.24
N ARG A 267 -17.18 12.79 13.42
CA ARG A 267 -17.96 14.03 13.34
C ARG A 267 -18.49 14.31 11.93
N LEU A 268 -17.79 13.87 10.87
CA LEU A 268 -18.30 13.96 9.50
C LEU A 268 -19.49 13.03 9.25
N GLY A 269 -19.63 11.94 10.01
CA GLY A 269 -20.69 10.96 9.86
C GLY A 269 -20.57 10.03 8.64
N HIS A 270 -19.47 10.08 7.92
CA HIS A 270 -19.12 9.19 6.81
C HIS A 270 -17.61 9.20 6.59
N LEU A 271 -17.09 8.13 5.98
CA LEU A 271 -15.69 8.09 5.57
C LEU A 271 -15.56 8.76 4.18
N PRO A 272 -14.73 9.82 4.03
CA PRO A 272 -14.41 10.37 2.71
C PRO A 272 -13.71 9.33 1.81
N GLN A 273 -14.04 9.32 0.53
CA GLN A 273 -13.43 8.39 -0.44
C GLN A 273 -11.95 8.70 -0.71
N THR A 274 -11.49 9.86 -0.25
CA THR A 274 -10.10 10.34 -0.35
C THR A 274 -9.31 10.08 0.94
N VAL A 275 -9.77 9.17 1.80
CA VAL A 275 -9.03 8.74 2.99
C VAL A 275 -8.65 7.27 2.83
N SER A 276 -7.37 6.97 2.84
CA SER A 276 -6.79 5.64 2.92
C SER A 276 -5.87 5.51 4.13
N LEU A 277 -5.20 4.36 4.26
CA LEU A 277 -4.27 4.07 5.34
C LEU A 277 -2.89 3.75 4.76
N CYS A 278 -1.86 4.08 5.53
CA CYS A 278 -0.48 3.68 5.24
C CYS A 278 0.29 3.36 6.52
N THR A 279 1.35 2.62 6.39
CA THR A 279 2.28 2.38 7.51
C THR A 279 3.40 3.40 7.52
N ASP A 280 3.88 3.76 6.34
CA ASP A 280 5.09 4.55 6.14
C ASP A 280 6.31 3.84 6.76
N ASP A 281 7.10 4.47 7.61
CA ASP A 281 8.18 3.82 8.34
C ASP A 281 7.64 2.84 9.37
N VAL A 282 8.03 1.56 9.25
CA VAL A 282 7.71 0.50 10.22
C VAL A 282 9.01 -0.21 10.60
N PHE A 283 9.26 -0.31 11.90
CA PHE A 283 10.43 -1.02 12.41
C PHE A 283 10.19 -2.53 12.52
N PRO A 284 11.25 -3.36 12.60
CA PRO A 284 11.11 -4.82 12.58
C PRO A 284 10.25 -5.38 13.71
N ASP A 285 10.32 -4.79 14.90
CA ASP A 285 9.55 -5.19 16.07
C ASP A 285 8.05 -4.87 15.91
N ASP A 286 7.71 -3.68 15.36
CA ASP A 286 6.32 -3.33 15.02
C ASP A 286 5.78 -4.26 13.94
N LEU A 287 6.60 -4.59 12.94
CA LEU A 287 6.23 -5.49 11.86
C LEU A 287 5.95 -6.90 12.40
N LEU A 288 6.82 -7.39 13.29
CA LEU A 288 6.70 -8.72 13.89
C LEU A 288 5.45 -8.86 14.78
N HIS A 289 5.15 -7.83 15.58
CA HIS A 289 4.05 -7.89 16.55
C HIS A 289 2.72 -7.35 15.99
N GLY A 290 2.78 -6.38 15.09
CA GLY A 290 1.62 -5.67 14.56
C GLY A 290 1.07 -6.22 13.24
N GLY A 291 1.93 -6.75 12.38
CA GLY A 291 1.55 -7.21 11.04
C GLY A 291 1.32 -6.07 10.04
N GLY A 292 2.03 -4.96 10.18
CA GLY A 292 1.97 -3.85 9.25
C GLY A 292 0.63 -3.11 9.28
N LEU A 293 -0.01 -2.91 8.12
CA LEU A 293 -1.25 -2.13 8.00
C LEU A 293 -2.40 -2.67 8.85
N THR A 294 -2.43 -3.96 9.13
CA THR A 294 -3.47 -4.59 9.98
C THR A 294 -3.46 -4.00 11.39
N ASP A 295 -2.29 -3.64 11.92
CA ASP A 295 -2.18 -2.96 13.21
C ASP A 295 -2.79 -1.55 13.17
N VAL A 296 -2.59 -0.82 12.07
CA VAL A 296 -3.21 0.50 11.88
C VAL A 296 -4.73 0.39 11.89
N VAL A 297 -5.30 -0.59 11.16
CA VAL A 297 -6.74 -0.87 11.16
C VAL A 297 -7.23 -1.16 12.59
N ARG A 298 -6.53 -2.05 13.32
CA ARG A 298 -6.86 -2.43 14.69
C ARG A 298 -6.88 -1.24 15.64
N ARG A 299 -5.86 -0.38 15.58
CA ARG A 299 -5.77 0.84 16.40
C ARG A 299 -6.87 1.83 16.10
N LEU A 300 -7.17 2.11 14.83
CA LEU A 300 -8.26 3.01 14.44
C LEU A 300 -9.61 2.53 14.97
N VAL A 301 -9.90 1.23 14.88
CA VAL A 301 -11.12 0.66 15.46
C VAL A 301 -11.10 0.72 16.99
N GLY A 302 -9.94 0.49 17.60
CA GLY A 302 -9.74 0.65 19.05
C GLY A 302 -10.00 2.09 19.53
N TYR A 303 -9.71 3.09 18.71
CA TYR A 303 -10.01 4.51 18.98
C TYR A 303 -11.45 4.90 18.63
N GLY A 304 -12.26 3.97 18.13
CA GLY A 304 -13.69 4.17 17.89
C GLY A 304 -14.09 4.50 16.45
N LEU A 305 -13.21 4.28 15.47
CA LEU A 305 -13.62 4.31 14.07
C LEU A 305 -14.48 3.07 13.75
N PRO A 306 -15.63 3.18 13.06
CA PRO A 306 -16.36 2.01 12.59
C PRO A 306 -15.46 1.04 11.80
N SER A 307 -15.56 -0.25 12.08
CA SER A 307 -14.72 -1.28 11.44
C SER A 307 -14.86 -1.28 9.92
N GLU A 308 -16.06 -1.05 9.41
CA GLU A 308 -16.35 -0.95 7.98
C GLU A 308 -15.63 0.23 7.32
N TRP A 309 -15.50 1.35 8.04
CA TRP A 309 -14.77 2.52 7.55
C TRP A 309 -13.28 2.27 7.56
N ALA A 310 -12.74 1.65 8.61
CA ALA A 310 -11.33 1.28 8.67
C ALA A 310 -10.95 0.31 7.53
N LEU A 311 -11.79 -0.71 7.29
CA LEU A 311 -11.60 -1.64 6.17
C LEU A 311 -11.78 -0.95 4.81
N GLN A 312 -12.77 -0.06 4.65
CA GLN A 312 -12.96 0.69 3.41
C GLN A 312 -11.73 1.56 3.10
N ALA A 313 -11.16 2.23 4.12
CA ALA A 313 -9.93 3.01 3.97
C ALA A 313 -8.74 2.13 3.56
N ALA A 314 -8.60 0.95 4.18
CA ALA A 314 -7.52 0.00 3.93
C ALA A 314 -7.69 -0.81 2.63
N THR A 315 -8.82 -0.73 1.92
CA THR A 315 -9.10 -1.57 0.75
C THR A 315 -9.59 -0.74 -0.44
N LEU A 316 -10.88 -0.42 -0.52
CA LEU A 316 -11.49 0.27 -1.67
C LEU A 316 -10.88 1.65 -1.92
N ASN A 317 -10.67 2.44 -0.87
CA ASN A 317 -10.09 3.77 -1.02
C ASN A 317 -8.61 3.70 -1.42
N GLY A 318 -7.85 2.74 -0.83
CA GLY A 318 -6.48 2.46 -1.25
C GLY A 318 -6.38 2.07 -2.73
N ALA A 319 -7.28 1.19 -3.20
CA ALA A 319 -7.35 0.80 -4.61
C ALA A 319 -7.62 2.00 -5.53
N ARG A 320 -8.53 2.90 -5.12
CA ARG A 320 -8.82 4.15 -5.86
C ARG A 320 -7.62 5.08 -5.93
N LYS A 321 -6.90 5.25 -4.81
CA LYS A 321 -5.68 6.08 -4.78
C LYS A 321 -4.66 5.65 -5.83
N ILE A 322 -4.45 4.35 -5.96
CA ILE A 322 -3.46 3.80 -6.89
C ILE A 322 -4.02 3.50 -8.30
N GLY A 323 -5.27 3.88 -8.57
CA GLY A 323 -5.92 3.67 -9.88
C GLY A 323 -6.11 2.19 -10.24
N ARG A 324 -6.33 1.30 -9.26
CA ARG A 324 -6.45 -0.14 -9.44
C ARG A 324 -7.89 -0.61 -9.21
N ASP A 325 -8.71 -0.46 -10.24
CA ASP A 325 -10.12 -0.89 -10.20
C ASP A 325 -10.32 -2.40 -10.03
N ASP A 326 -9.29 -3.20 -10.26
CA ASP A 326 -9.34 -4.65 -10.03
C ASP A 326 -9.21 -5.06 -8.55
N LEU A 327 -8.84 -4.13 -7.65
CA LEU A 327 -8.59 -4.36 -6.23
C LEU A 327 -9.67 -3.74 -5.33
N GLY A 328 -9.60 -4.02 -4.04
CA GLY A 328 -10.36 -3.36 -2.98
C GLY A 328 -11.83 -3.73 -2.86
N LEU A 329 -12.31 -4.69 -3.65
CA LEU A 329 -13.69 -5.21 -3.61
C LEU A 329 -13.74 -6.72 -3.79
N ILE A 330 -14.63 -7.39 -3.06
CA ILE A 330 -15.03 -8.77 -3.33
C ILE A 330 -16.24 -8.72 -4.27
N ALA A 331 -15.97 -8.75 -5.57
CA ALA A 331 -17.00 -8.69 -6.61
C ALA A 331 -16.56 -9.47 -7.85
N ALA A 332 -17.51 -10.00 -8.60
CA ALA A 332 -17.24 -10.71 -9.85
C ALA A 332 -16.46 -9.81 -10.83
N GLY A 333 -15.43 -10.36 -11.44
CA GLY A 333 -14.54 -9.64 -12.34
C GLY A 333 -13.38 -8.91 -11.66
N ARG A 334 -13.32 -8.92 -10.35
CA ARG A 334 -12.23 -8.36 -9.55
C ARG A 334 -11.20 -9.43 -9.20
N ARG A 335 -10.04 -9.02 -8.75
CA ARG A 335 -8.97 -9.91 -8.29
C ARG A 335 -9.36 -10.59 -7.00
N ALA A 336 -9.03 -11.86 -6.90
CA ALA A 336 -9.31 -12.66 -5.71
C ALA A 336 -8.20 -12.48 -4.67
N ASP A 337 -8.18 -11.30 -4.05
CA ASP A 337 -7.40 -10.96 -2.86
C ASP A 337 -8.40 -10.78 -1.72
N ILE A 338 -8.42 -11.72 -0.77
CA ILE A 338 -9.46 -11.83 0.26
C ILE A 338 -8.81 -12.17 1.59
N VAL A 339 -9.22 -11.47 2.65
CA VAL A 339 -8.86 -11.78 4.03
C VAL A 339 -10.08 -12.36 4.74
N ILE A 340 -9.89 -13.51 5.36
CA ILE A 340 -10.87 -14.16 6.21
C ILE A 340 -10.52 -13.82 7.65
N LEU A 341 -11.40 -13.09 8.34
CA LEU A 341 -11.21 -12.58 9.70
C LEU A 341 -12.11 -13.29 10.69
N ASP A 342 -11.59 -13.65 11.86
CA ASP A 342 -12.38 -14.21 12.93
C ASP A 342 -13.30 -13.19 13.59
N ASP A 343 -12.85 -11.95 13.70
CA ASP A 343 -13.61 -10.84 14.26
C ASP A 343 -13.15 -9.48 13.67
N LEU A 344 -13.93 -8.44 13.93
CA LEU A 344 -13.69 -7.08 13.43
C LEU A 344 -13.10 -6.12 14.48
N LYS A 345 -12.52 -6.65 15.55
CA LYS A 345 -11.83 -5.87 16.59
C LYS A 345 -10.35 -6.21 16.65
N ALA A 346 -10.03 -7.49 16.81
CA ALA A 346 -8.65 -7.96 16.84
C ALA A 346 -8.06 -8.08 15.43
N PHE A 347 -8.89 -8.19 14.40
CA PHE A 347 -8.49 -8.34 13.00
C PHE A 347 -7.48 -9.47 12.80
N VAL A 348 -7.72 -10.62 13.43
CA VAL A 348 -6.89 -11.81 13.24
C VAL A 348 -7.27 -12.48 11.93
N ALA A 349 -6.32 -12.57 11.02
CA ALA A 349 -6.50 -13.24 9.74
C ALA A 349 -6.42 -14.75 9.94
N ARG A 350 -7.57 -15.46 9.81
CA ARG A 350 -7.61 -16.92 9.79
C ARG A 350 -7.02 -17.47 8.51
N HIS A 351 -7.38 -16.89 7.37
CA HIS A 351 -6.78 -17.20 6.07
C HIS A 351 -6.56 -15.94 5.27
N VAL A 352 -5.56 -15.98 4.41
CA VAL A 352 -5.33 -14.96 3.39
C VAL A 352 -5.32 -15.62 2.02
N VAL A 353 -6.12 -15.09 1.12
CA VAL A 353 -6.15 -15.46 -0.29
C VAL A 353 -5.52 -14.32 -1.08
N ALA A 354 -4.46 -14.60 -1.81
CA ALA A 354 -3.85 -13.65 -2.74
C ALA A 354 -3.79 -14.27 -4.15
N ASN A 355 -4.21 -13.49 -5.14
CA ASN A 355 -4.30 -13.94 -6.53
C ASN A 355 -5.07 -15.29 -6.67
N GLY A 356 -6.12 -15.47 -5.89
CA GLY A 356 -6.99 -16.64 -5.92
C GLY A 356 -6.44 -17.92 -5.28
N ARG A 357 -5.35 -17.82 -4.53
CA ARG A 357 -4.73 -18.94 -3.81
C ARG A 357 -4.67 -18.64 -2.33
N VAL A 358 -4.95 -19.63 -1.49
CA VAL A 358 -4.68 -19.51 -0.05
C VAL A 358 -3.16 -19.44 0.14
N VAL A 359 -2.69 -18.34 0.75
CA VAL A 359 -1.25 -18.08 0.92
C VAL A 359 -0.83 -18.04 2.38
N ALA A 360 -1.77 -17.84 3.31
CA ALA A 360 -1.50 -17.84 4.74
C ALA A 360 -2.68 -18.42 5.53
N HIS A 361 -2.35 -18.95 6.70
CA HIS A 361 -3.29 -19.52 7.66
C HIS A 361 -2.81 -19.23 9.08
N ASP A 362 -3.71 -18.74 9.94
CA ASP A 362 -3.47 -18.46 11.36
C ASP A 362 -2.18 -17.65 11.64
N GLY A 363 -1.95 -16.61 10.85
CA GLY A 363 -0.82 -15.71 11.02
C GLY A 363 0.52 -16.24 10.47
N GLU A 364 0.51 -17.36 9.73
CA GLU A 364 1.69 -17.93 9.10
C GLU A 364 1.51 -18.08 7.59
N VAL A 365 2.54 -17.73 6.83
CA VAL A 365 2.55 -18.00 5.38
C VAL A 365 2.70 -19.49 5.12
N LEU A 366 1.93 -20.05 4.17
CA LEU A 366 2.00 -21.47 3.82
C LEU A 366 3.30 -21.86 3.13
N ARG A 367 3.95 -20.88 2.51
CA ARG A 367 5.25 -21.05 1.84
C ARG A 367 6.03 -19.76 2.00
N ALA A 368 7.19 -19.84 2.61
CA ALA A 368 8.10 -18.71 2.73
C ALA A 368 8.52 -18.18 1.35
N SER A 369 8.57 -16.87 1.24
CA SER A 369 9.04 -16.18 0.04
C SER A 369 10.53 -16.44 -0.19
N VAL A 370 10.92 -16.44 -1.45
CA VAL A 370 12.32 -16.70 -1.83
C VAL A 370 13.04 -15.38 -2.03
N GLU A 371 14.15 -15.21 -1.35
CA GLU A 371 15.04 -14.08 -1.56
C GLU A 371 15.60 -14.07 -2.98
N VAL A 372 15.48 -12.95 -3.67
CA VAL A 372 16.28 -12.69 -4.86
C VAL A 372 17.70 -12.38 -4.38
N GLY A 373 18.66 -13.13 -4.87
CA GLY A 373 20.05 -13.16 -4.39
C GLY A 373 20.65 -11.81 -4.05
N ALA A 374 21.51 -11.82 -3.03
CA ALA A 374 22.08 -10.68 -2.36
C ALA A 374 22.39 -9.52 -3.31
N ALA A 375 21.87 -8.39 -2.97
CA ALA A 375 22.06 -7.18 -3.72
C ALA A 375 23.54 -6.91 -3.97
N PRO A 376 23.90 -6.40 -5.14
CA PRO A 376 25.26 -5.94 -5.43
C PRO A 376 25.67 -4.70 -4.60
N PHE A 377 24.98 -4.43 -3.52
CA PHE A 377 25.03 -3.20 -2.72
C PHE A 377 25.93 -3.29 -1.49
N LEU A 378 26.64 -4.40 -1.32
CA LEU A 378 27.68 -4.52 -0.30
C LEU A 378 28.79 -3.51 -0.61
N ASN A 379 29.25 -2.79 0.43
CA ASN A 379 30.28 -1.76 0.36
C ASN A 379 29.88 -0.45 -0.34
N SER A 380 28.64 -0.03 -0.17
CA SER A 380 28.16 1.28 -0.67
C SER A 380 28.73 2.47 0.09
N VAL A 381 29.16 2.30 1.35
CA VAL A 381 29.75 3.35 2.17
C VAL A 381 31.26 3.39 1.93
N ARG A 382 31.77 4.53 1.44
CA ARG A 382 33.19 4.77 1.20
C ARG A 382 33.71 5.78 2.19
N LEU A 383 34.28 5.29 3.29
CA LEU A 383 34.93 6.14 4.27
C LEU A 383 36.39 6.38 3.88
N PRO A 384 36.94 7.60 4.12
CA PRO A 384 38.37 7.80 4.08
C PRO A 384 39.04 6.92 5.14
N ALA A 385 40.34 6.65 4.97
CA ALA A 385 41.10 5.95 5.98
C ALA A 385 41.04 6.75 7.30
N LEU A 386 40.37 6.16 8.30
CA LEU A 386 40.26 6.78 9.62
C LEU A 386 41.50 6.46 10.40
N THR A 387 42.20 7.49 10.90
CA THR A 387 43.31 7.39 11.85
C THR A 387 42.84 7.82 13.23
N THR A 388 43.59 7.49 14.27
CA THR A 388 43.30 7.96 15.63
C THR A 388 43.27 9.48 15.75
N ASP A 389 43.96 10.17 14.85
CA ASP A 389 44.01 11.64 14.82
C ASP A 389 42.77 12.28 14.18
N ALA A 390 41.94 11.46 13.50
CA ALA A 390 40.70 11.91 12.89
C ALA A 390 39.48 11.89 13.82
N VAL A 391 39.70 11.51 15.10
CA VAL A 391 38.63 11.44 16.08
C VAL A 391 38.33 12.83 16.63
N SER A 392 37.15 13.33 16.32
CA SER A 392 36.60 14.55 16.91
C SER A 392 35.67 14.15 18.05
N TYR A 393 36.03 14.53 19.28
CA TYR A 393 35.14 14.39 20.42
C TYR A 393 34.39 15.70 20.65
N THR A 394 33.08 15.69 20.54
CA THR A 394 32.26 16.71 21.18
C THR A 394 32.13 16.35 22.66
N HIS A 395 32.82 17.04 23.55
CA HIS A 395 32.57 16.93 24.96
C HIS A 395 31.33 17.72 25.29
N LEU A 396 30.28 16.99 25.73
CA LEU A 396 29.23 17.60 26.53
C LEU A 396 29.76 17.68 27.95
N THR A 397 30.13 18.85 28.40
CA THR A 397 30.39 19.16 29.82
C THR A 397 29.06 19.37 30.51
#